data_1804680157eb7de31577c7a088d095ad
#
_entry.id   1804680157eb7de31577c7a088d095ad
#
_cell.length_a   1.000
_cell.length_b   1.000
_cell.length_c   1.000
_cell.angle_alpha   90.00
_cell.angle_beta   90.00
_cell.angle_gamma   90.00
#
_symmetry.space_group_name_H-M   'P 1'
#
loop_
_entity.id
_entity.type
_entity.pdbx_description
1 polymer ?
#
loop_
_entity_poly.entity_id
_entity_poly.type
_entity_poly.pdbx_seq_one_letter_code
_entity_poly.pdbx_strand_id
1 'polypeptide(L)'
;MRKKSTRLLSAALAVCMMLSALPVGAFAAEPGAAEQENGASAQADPVDSVFVGINNTNFPDPDFLQYVKDNIDTEDTTGQKDGKLSQAERDAVTEISITNTNCTDLTGIAYFANLKILYCNDNKLTGLDMSGNPALEQLLCYENKLESLNVTKNKNLSTLKCQHNRLNELNLKDNEKLTELNCSYNQLTTLDVSKNAKLRILECYNNSIAELNLGDITNLYWLLCATNNLTELDVSKNKYLEQLHCRHNNLRRLVIGNNYSLRTLYLEGNHLTSLDLYHKAKIDNFDYLPQSCTIDVKEDGTFDLSSLPDGFDASKTTDWEGGTRDGN
;
A
#
# COMPACT_ATOMS: atom_id res chain seq x y z
N MET A 1 -35.22 -24.32 -13.49
CA MET A 1 -34.35 -23.23 -13.98
C MET A 1 -33.45 -22.75 -12.86
N ARG A 2 -32.19 -23.21 -12.82
CA ARG A 2 -31.19 -22.82 -11.80
C ARG A 2 -30.37 -21.68 -12.34
N LYS A 3 -30.42 -20.50 -11.70
CA LYS A 3 -29.55 -19.38 -12.00
C LYS A 3 -28.14 -19.70 -11.46
N LYS A 4 -27.16 -19.78 -12.35
CA LYS A 4 -25.74 -19.83 -12.00
C LYS A 4 -25.29 -18.45 -11.53
N SER A 5 -24.90 -18.32 -10.26
CA SER A 5 -24.19 -17.15 -9.78
C SER A 5 -22.70 -17.31 -10.14
N THR A 6 -22.21 -16.44 -10.97
CA THR A 6 -20.79 -16.35 -11.34
C THR A 6 -20.02 -15.76 -10.14
N ARG A 7 -19.23 -16.58 -9.46
CA ARG A 7 -18.26 -16.12 -8.48
C ARG A 7 -17.04 -15.60 -9.24
N LEU A 8 -16.80 -14.31 -9.17
CA LEU A 8 -15.49 -13.74 -9.46
C LEU A 8 -14.56 -14.11 -8.28
N LEU A 9 -13.78 -15.16 -8.47
CA LEU A 9 -12.62 -15.44 -7.65
C LEU A 9 -11.49 -14.51 -8.12
N SER A 10 -11.12 -13.52 -7.31
CA SER A 10 -9.90 -12.76 -7.55
C SER A 10 -8.70 -13.71 -7.35
N ALA A 11 -7.88 -13.81 -8.39
CA ALA A 11 -6.63 -14.57 -8.37
C ALA A 11 -5.55 -13.79 -7.60
N ALA A 12 -5.67 -13.75 -6.28
CA ALA A 12 -4.71 -13.12 -5.37
C ALA A 12 -4.02 -14.13 -4.43
N LEU A 13 -3.91 -15.41 -4.85
CA LEU A 13 -3.37 -16.45 -3.97
C LEU A 13 -2.33 -17.33 -4.66
N ALA A 14 -1.40 -16.77 -5.42
CA ALA A 14 -0.31 -17.57 -5.97
C ALA A 14 0.95 -16.76 -6.29
N VAL A 15 1.49 -15.96 -5.37
CA VAL A 15 2.92 -15.58 -5.40
C VAL A 15 3.41 -15.40 -3.97
N CYS A 16 3.63 -16.48 -3.29
CA CYS A 16 4.42 -16.50 -2.07
C CYS A 16 5.31 -17.73 -2.16
N MET A 17 6.48 -17.57 -2.82
CA MET A 17 7.73 -18.32 -2.64
C MET A 17 8.61 -18.11 -3.86
N MET A 18 9.63 -17.26 -3.72
CA MET A 18 11.01 -17.52 -4.12
C MET A 18 11.91 -16.37 -3.65
N LEU A 19 12.57 -16.58 -2.52
CA LEU A 19 13.80 -15.88 -2.20
C LEU A 19 14.92 -16.48 -3.06
N SER A 20 15.61 -15.64 -3.82
CA SER A 20 17.00 -15.90 -4.20
C SER A 20 17.78 -14.59 -4.15
N ALA A 21 18.77 -14.58 -3.26
CA ALA A 21 19.74 -13.52 -3.09
C ALA A 21 20.70 -13.47 -4.29
N LEU A 22 21.04 -12.28 -4.77
CA LEU A 22 22.20 -12.01 -5.60
C LEU A 22 22.91 -10.71 -5.17
N PRO A 23 24.25 -10.61 -5.38
CA PRO A 23 25.11 -9.73 -4.62
C PRO A 23 25.25 -8.33 -5.22
N VAL A 24 25.58 -7.39 -4.32
CA VAL A 24 25.97 -6.01 -4.61
C VAL A 24 27.27 -5.97 -5.40
N GLY A 25 27.24 -5.37 -6.59
CA GLY A 25 28.41 -5.00 -7.37
C GLY A 25 28.39 -3.50 -7.66
N ALA A 26 29.36 -2.78 -7.07
CA ALA A 26 29.57 -1.37 -7.32
C ALA A 26 30.29 -1.18 -8.66
N PHE A 27 29.80 -0.27 -9.50
CA PHE A 27 30.58 0.30 -10.59
C PHE A 27 30.50 1.83 -10.55
N ALA A 28 31.70 2.43 -10.44
CA ALA A 28 31.93 3.84 -10.60
C ALA A 28 31.86 4.21 -12.09
N ALA A 29 31.23 5.31 -12.45
CA ALA A 29 31.31 5.92 -13.78
C ALA A 29 31.99 7.28 -13.69
N GLU A 30 33.00 7.48 -14.54
CA GLU A 30 33.72 8.74 -14.73
C GLU A 30 32.94 9.74 -15.61
N PRO A 31 33.19 11.07 -15.50
CA PRO A 31 32.41 12.09 -16.16
C PRO A 31 32.90 12.41 -17.58
N GLY A 32 32.04 12.27 -18.57
CA GLY A 32 32.24 12.81 -19.91
C GLY A 32 31.74 14.25 -20.01
N ALA A 33 32.55 15.12 -20.56
CA ALA A 33 32.27 16.52 -20.81
C ALA A 33 31.10 16.73 -21.78
N ALA A 34 30.10 17.54 -21.39
CA ALA A 34 29.02 17.98 -22.25
C ALA A 34 29.27 19.42 -22.70
N GLU A 35 29.14 19.64 -23.98
CA GLU A 35 29.18 20.96 -24.62
C GLU A 35 28.00 21.82 -24.16
N GLN A 36 28.28 23.10 -23.84
CA GLN A 36 27.27 24.09 -23.52
C GLN A 36 26.60 24.59 -24.80
N GLU A 37 25.38 24.17 -25.05
CA GLU A 37 24.48 24.95 -25.88
C GLU A 37 23.67 25.93 -25.00
N ASN A 38 23.87 27.25 -25.25
CA ASN A 38 23.06 28.33 -24.72
C ASN A 38 21.67 28.31 -25.40
N GLY A 39 20.76 27.51 -24.91
CA GLY A 39 19.35 27.55 -25.24
C GLY A 39 18.57 28.02 -24.02
N ALA A 40 17.82 29.10 -24.16
CA ALA A 40 16.80 29.45 -23.16
C ALA A 40 15.95 28.19 -22.91
N SER A 41 15.94 27.67 -21.67
CA SER A 41 15.11 26.50 -21.32
C SER A 41 13.65 26.89 -21.59
N ALA A 42 13.03 26.20 -22.53
CA ALA A 42 11.61 26.38 -22.81
C ALA A 42 10.84 26.01 -21.50
N GLN A 43 10.04 26.95 -21.02
CA GLN A 43 9.20 26.74 -19.84
C GLN A 43 7.95 25.98 -20.26
N ALA A 44 7.47 25.05 -19.42
CA ALA A 44 6.21 24.37 -19.64
C ALA A 44 5.04 25.35 -19.65
N ASP A 45 4.02 25.06 -20.45
CA ASP A 45 2.81 25.89 -20.51
C ASP A 45 2.09 25.90 -19.15
N PRO A 46 1.53 27.02 -18.70
CA PRO A 46 0.68 27.06 -17.52
C PRO A 46 -0.52 26.12 -17.63
N VAL A 47 -0.97 25.54 -16.50
CA VAL A 47 -2.09 24.57 -16.45
C VAL A 47 -3.40 25.18 -16.99
N ASP A 48 -3.60 26.48 -16.78
CA ASP A 48 -4.76 27.26 -17.21
C ASP A 48 -4.60 27.92 -18.60
N SER A 49 -3.55 27.55 -19.35
CA SER A 49 -3.39 28.00 -20.74
C SER A 49 -4.55 27.56 -21.61
N VAL A 50 -4.94 28.39 -22.60
CA VAL A 50 -6.00 28.06 -23.57
C VAL A 50 -5.62 26.79 -24.37
N PHE A 51 -4.35 26.69 -24.75
CA PHE A 51 -3.76 25.52 -25.41
C PHE A 51 -2.49 25.11 -24.71
N VAL A 52 -2.25 23.82 -24.64
CA VAL A 52 -1.02 23.21 -24.11
C VAL A 52 -0.33 22.46 -25.25
N GLY A 53 0.90 22.82 -25.57
CA GLY A 53 1.67 22.14 -26.63
C GLY A 53 2.00 20.70 -26.26
N ILE A 54 1.82 19.77 -27.18
CA ILE A 54 2.19 18.36 -26.99
C ILE A 54 3.67 18.21 -27.39
N ASN A 55 4.55 18.50 -26.47
CA ASN A 55 5.99 18.54 -26.69
C ASN A 55 6.77 18.06 -25.45
N ASN A 56 8.09 17.89 -25.59
CA ASN A 56 8.96 17.39 -24.52
C ASN A 56 9.08 18.34 -23.30
N THR A 57 8.65 19.61 -23.43
CA THR A 57 8.66 20.56 -22.31
C THR A 57 7.47 20.31 -21.38
N ASN A 58 6.28 20.07 -21.94
CA ASN A 58 5.06 19.82 -21.18
C ASN A 58 4.89 18.35 -20.79
N PHE A 59 5.46 17.43 -21.59
CA PHE A 59 5.43 15.97 -21.40
C PHE A 59 6.85 15.42 -21.66
N PRO A 60 7.76 15.49 -20.68
CA PRO A 60 9.17 15.13 -20.90
C PRO A 60 9.42 13.64 -21.11
N ASP A 61 8.57 12.77 -20.55
CA ASP A 61 8.69 11.34 -20.76
C ASP A 61 8.17 10.93 -22.14
N PRO A 62 8.97 10.20 -22.95
CA PRO A 62 8.62 9.88 -24.32
C PRO A 62 7.39 8.95 -24.44
N ASP A 63 7.20 8.03 -23.47
CA ASP A 63 6.07 7.12 -23.48
C ASP A 63 4.79 7.87 -23.12
N PHE A 64 4.85 8.78 -22.13
CA PHE A 64 3.70 9.61 -21.79
C PHE A 64 3.37 10.62 -22.89
N LEU A 65 4.38 11.26 -23.48
CA LEU A 65 4.19 12.14 -24.64
C LEU A 65 3.52 11.41 -25.80
N GLN A 66 3.96 10.20 -26.10
CA GLN A 66 3.38 9.40 -27.18
C GLN A 66 1.94 9.00 -26.85
N TYR A 67 1.68 8.61 -25.58
CA TYR A 67 0.32 8.31 -25.11
C TYR A 67 -0.63 9.51 -25.33
N VAL A 68 -0.18 10.72 -24.96
CA VAL A 68 -0.99 11.96 -25.15
C VAL A 68 -1.28 12.20 -26.64
N LYS A 69 -0.27 12.06 -27.51
CA LYS A 69 -0.45 12.19 -28.98
C LYS A 69 -1.43 11.20 -29.57
N ASP A 70 -1.38 9.96 -29.09
CA ASP A 70 -2.17 8.88 -29.69
C ASP A 70 -3.60 8.86 -29.20
N ASN A 71 -3.83 9.20 -27.91
CA ASN A 71 -5.09 8.94 -27.22
C ASN A 71 -5.86 10.19 -26.82
N ILE A 72 -5.21 11.35 -26.72
CA ILE A 72 -5.85 12.57 -26.19
C ILE A 72 -5.93 13.68 -27.25
N ASP A 73 -4.87 13.88 -28.01
CA ASP A 73 -4.88 14.80 -29.15
C ASP A 73 -5.89 14.29 -30.19
N THR A 74 -7.01 14.98 -30.31
CA THR A 74 -8.08 14.61 -31.23
C THR A 74 -7.93 15.33 -32.57
N GLU A 75 -8.57 14.85 -33.62
CA GLU A 75 -8.63 15.51 -34.92
C GLU A 75 -9.42 16.81 -34.77
N ASP A 76 -8.85 17.90 -35.27
CA ASP A 76 -9.50 19.21 -35.37
C ASP A 76 -10.59 19.23 -36.49
N THR A 77 -11.14 20.40 -36.74
CA THR A 77 -12.14 20.60 -37.83
C THR A 77 -11.60 20.32 -39.22
N THR A 78 -10.27 20.17 -39.37
CA THR A 78 -9.61 19.82 -40.66
C THR A 78 -9.34 18.32 -40.77
N GLY A 79 -9.64 17.52 -39.75
CA GLY A 79 -9.38 16.08 -39.71
C GLY A 79 -7.91 15.76 -39.40
N GLN A 80 -7.18 16.68 -38.75
CA GLN A 80 -5.78 16.48 -38.39
C GLN A 80 -5.56 16.81 -36.89
N LYS A 81 -4.64 16.09 -36.27
CA LYS A 81 -4.12 16.41 -34.95
C LYS A 81 -3.20 17.61 -35.02
N ASP A 82 -3.45 18.65 -34.23
CA ASP A 82 -2.73 19.92 -34.32
C ASP A 82 -1.49 19.99 -33.40
N GLY A 83 -1.25 18.94 -32.61
CA GLY A 83 -0.13 18.85 -31.68
C GLY A 83 -0.29 19.76 -30.45
N LYS A 84 -1.53 20.13 -30.13
CA LYS A 84 -1.88 20.93 -28.95
C LYS A 84 -3.12 20.37 -28.30
N LEU A 85 -3.20 20.53 -26.99
CA LEU A 85 -4.40 20.19 -26.23
C LEU A 85 -5.22 21.46 -25.96
N SER A 86 -6.39 21.51 -26.52
CA SER A 86 -7.41 22.51 -26.17
C SER A 86 -7.95 22.25 -24.74
N GLN A 87 -8.63 23.22 -24.16
CA GLN A 87 -9.32 23.04 -22.89
C GLN A 87 -10.35 21.90 -22.97
N ALA A 88 -11.09 21.81 -24.08
CA ALA A 88 -12.12 20.79 -24.27
C ALA A 88 -11.53 19.37 -24.27
N GLU A 89 -10.39 19.14 -24.94
CA GLU A 89 -9.70 17.85 -24.92
C GLU A 89 -9.20 17.49 -23.54
N ARG A 90 -8.59 18.44 -22.81
CA ARG A 90 -8.13 18.21 -21.45
C ARG A 90 -9.28 17.89 -20.48
N ASP A 91 -10.41 18.62 -20.63
CA ASP A 91 -11.60 18.44 -19.79
C ASP A 91 -12.34 17.11 -20.09
N ALA A 92 -12.18 16.58 -21.29
CA ALA A 92 -12.76 15.31 -21.68
C ALA A 92 -12.01 14.10 -21.07
N VAL A 93 -10.75 14.30 -20.63
CA VAL A 93 -9.95 13.19 -20.07
C VAL A 93 -10.40 12.86 -18.67
N THR A 94 -11.03 11.72 -18.50
CA THR A 94 -11.46 11.18 -17.21
C THR A 94 -10.72 9.92 -16.82
N GLU A 95 -10.00 9.28 -17.74
CA GLU A 95 -9.20 8.09 -17.51
C GLU A 95 -7.90 8.15 -18.32
N ILE A 96 -6.79 7.76 -17.68
CA ILE A 96 -5.50 7.53 -18.34
C ILE A 96 -5.01 6.13 -17.94
N SER A 97 -4.61 5.35 -18.95
CA SER A 97 -4.00 4.05 -18.75
C SER A 97 -2.67 3.95 -19.49
N ILE A 98 -1.59 4.16 -18.71
CA ILE A 98 -0.20 4.07 -19.17
C ILE A 98 0.53 3.02 -18.35
N THR A 99 0.20 1.76 -18.60
CA THR A 99 0.74 0.62 -17.83
C THR A 99 1.80 -0.12 -18.64
N ASN A 100 2.85 -0.61 -17.97
CA ASN A 100 3.89 -1.45 -18.59
C ASN A 100 4.57 -0.82 -19.82
N THR A 101 4.86 0.49 -19.76
CA THR A 101 5.47 1.25 -20.87
C THR A 101 6.92 1.62 -20.63
N ASN A 102 7.46 1.41 -19.43
CA ASN A 102 8.72 1.93 -18.91
C ASN A 102 8.71 3.44 -18.59
N CYS A 103 7.57 4.09 -18.56
CA CYS A 103 7.41 5.49 -18.20
C CYS A 103 8.14 5.81 -16.89
N THR A 104 8.89 6.90 -16.90
CA THR A 104 9.71 7.35 -15.74
C THR A 104 9.16 8.62 -15.09
N ASP A 105 8.34 9.39 -15.81
CA ASP A 105 7.84 10.69 -15.38
C ASP A 105 6.46 10.98 -15.97
N LEU A 106 5.51 11.36 -15.14
CA LEU A 106 4.17 11.80 -15.55
C LEU A 106 4.00 13.34 -15.45
N THR A 107 5.09 14.10 -15.54
CA THR A 107 5.00 15.57 -15.70
C THR A 107 4.06 15.92 -16.84
N GLY A 108 3.11 16.83 -16.61
CA GLY A 108 2.02 17.13 -17.53
C GLY A 108 0.68 16.49 -17.13
N ILE A 109 0.66 15.52 -16.20
CA ILE A 109 -0.59 14.91 -15.73
C ILE A 109 -1.55 15.96 -15.12
N ALA A 110 -1.02 17.03 -14.54
CA ALA A 110 -1.80 18.11 -13.94
C ALA A 110 -2.67 18.89 -14.96
N TYR A 111 -2.40 18.78 -16.26
CA TYR A 111 -3.25 19.39 -17.29
C TYR A 111 -4.64 18.72 -17.38
N PHE A 112 -4.83 17.55 -16.81
CA PHE A 112 -6.07 16.77 -16.86
C PHE A 112 -6.82 16.87 -15.52
N ALA A 113 -7.38 18.04 -15.20
CA ALA A 113 -8.02 18.33 -13.92
C ALA A 113 -9.26 17.44 -13.63
N ASN A 114 -9.95 16.95 -14.67
CA ASN A 114 -11.11 16.08 -14.58
C ASN A 114 -10.77 14.58 -14.52
N LEU A 115 -9.47 14.23 -14.45
CA LEU A 115 -9.01 12.85 -14.36
C LEU A 115 -9.56 12.17 -13.10
N LYS A 116 -10.31 11.09 -13.29
CA LYS A 116 -10.91 10.28 -12.22
C LYS A 116 -10.17 8.98 -11.97
N ILE A 117 -9.59 8.40 -13.01
CA ILE A 117 -8.94 7.10 -12.96
C ILE A 117 -7.56 7.19 -13.60
N LEU A 118 -6.54 6.83 -12.86
CA LEU A 118 -5.17 6.69 -13.36
C LEU A 118 -4.64 5.28 -13.12
N TYR A 119 -4.33 4.58 -14.21
CA TYR A 119 -3.56 3.35 -14.22
C TYR A 119 -2.14 3.66 -14.73
N CYS A 120 -1.14 3.63 -13.85
CA CYS A 120 0.26 3.85 -14.19
C CYS A 120 1.18 2.80 -13.54
N ASN A 121 0.62 1.64 -13.23
CA ASN A 121 1.36 0.53 -12.67
C ASN A 121 2.33 -0.11 -13.68
N ASP A 122 3.29 -0.91 -13.15
CA ASP A 122 4.30 -1.62 -13.94
C ASP A 122 5.15 -0.66 -14.79
N ASN A 123 5.69 0.39 -14.16
CA ASN A 123 6.51 1.42 -14.78
C ASN A 123 7.80 1.69 -13.98
N LYS A 124 8.46 2.81 -14.22
CA LYS A 124 9.71 3.19 -13.55
C LYS A 124 9.62 4.54 -12.84
N LEU A 125 8.40 4.96 -12.49
CA LEU A 125 8.15 6.23 -11.80
C LEU A 125 8.89 6.28 -10.46
N THR A 126 9.55 7.40 -10.17
CA THR A 126 10.25 7.64 -8.90
C THR A 126 9.50 8.59 -7.96
N GLY A 127 8.64 9.43 -8.50
CA GLY A 127 7.73 10.32 -7.78
C GLY A 127 6.41 10.45 -8.52
N LEU A 128 5.33 10.77 -7.81
CA LEU A 128 4.02 11.02 -8.39
C LEU A 128 3.27 12.06 -7.57
N ASP A 129 3.01 13.21 -8.19
CA ASP A 129 2.21 14.29 -7.59
C ASP A 129 0.87 14.41 -8.32
N MET A 130 -0.20 14.04 -7.61
CA MET A 130 -1.57 14.10 -8.11
C MET A 130 -2.32 15.35 -7.62
N SER A 131 -1.62 16.35 -7.10
CA SER A 131 -2.25 17.58 -6.56
C SER A 131 -3.02 18.38 -7.60
N GLY A 132 -2.66 18.26 -8.87
CA GLY A 132 -3.33 18.87 -10.01
C GLY A 132 -4.59 18.15 -10.50
N ASN A 133 -4.93 16.99 -9.94
CA ASN A 133 -6.03 16.14 -10.39
C ASN A 133 -7.08 15.95 -9.27
N PRO A 134 -7.80 17.01 -8.84
CA PRO A 134 -8.69 16.96 -7.67
C PRO A 134 -9.91 16.03 -7.85
N ALA A 135 -10.25 15.67 -9.09
CA ALA A 135 -11.34 14.76 -9.41
C ALA A 135 -11.00 13.28 -9.22
N LEU A 136 -9.72 12.93 -8.91
CA LEU A 136 -9.22 11.56 -8.88
C LEU A 136 -9.98 10.70 -7.86
N GLU A 137 -10.52 9.57 -8.35
CA GLU A 137 -11.29 8.59 -7.59
C GLU A 137 -10.53 7.28 -7.41
N GLN A 138 -9.70 6.88 -8.41
CA GLN A 138 -8.91 5.65 -8.38
C GLN A 138 -7.49 5.90 -8.88
N LEU A 139 -6.52 5.41 -8.13
CA LEU A 139 -5.09 5.46 -8.48
C LEU A 139 -4.46 4.08 -8.31
N LEU A 140 -3.99 3.51 -9.41
CA LEU A 140 -3.22 2.28 -9.45
C LEU A 140 -1.80 2.60 -9.95
N CYS A 141 -0.85 2.70 -9.01
CA CYS A 141 0.56 3.03 -9.27
C CYS A 141 1.54 1.99 -8.70
N TYR A 142 1.05 0.76 -8.50
CA TYR A 142 1.88 -0.34 -8.00
C TYR A 142 2.97 -0.76 -9.00
N GLU A 143 3.96 -1.55 -8.54
CA GLU A 143 5.12 -2.01 -9.35
C GLU A 143 5.82 -0.82 -10.04
N ASN A 144 6.26 0.14 -9.22
CA ASN A 144 7.06 1.29 -9.62
C ASN A 144 8.29 1.45 -8.70
N LYS A 145 8.93 2.60 -8.72
CA LYS A 145 10.05 2.95 -7.85
C LYS A 145 9.75 4.20 -7.03
N LEU A 146 8.47 4.43 -6.73
CA LEU A 146 8.02 5.66 -6.06
C LEU A 146 8.68 5.78 -4.68
N GLU A 147 9.42 6.85 -4.48
CA GLU A 147 9.97 7.28 -3.21
C GLU A 147 9.05 8.30 -2.51
N SER A 148 8.19 8.95 -3.29
CA SER A 148 7.17 9.87 -2.81
C SER A 148 5.86 9.73 -3.61
N LEU A 149 4.72 9.95 -2.91
CA LEU A 149 3.38 9.94 -3.49
C LEU A 149 2.55 11.02 -2.80
N ASN A 150 2.12 12.04 -3.55
CA ASN A 150 1.27 13.11 -3.03
C ASN A 150 -0.17 12.96 -3.52
N VAL A 151 -1.07 12.59 -2.62
CA VAL A 151 -2.52 12.45 -2.86
C VAL A 151 -3.35 13.37 -1.96
N THR A 152 -2.75 14.38 -1.33
CA THR A 152 -3.40 15.24 -0.32
C THR A 152 -4.52 16.11 -0.89
N LYS A 153 -4.56 16.35 -2.21
CA LYS A 153 -5.64 17.11 -2.87
C LYS A 153 -6.75 16.23 -3.44
N ASN A 154 -6.57 14.91 -3.44
CA ASN A 154 -7.48 13.95 -4.06
C ASN A 154 -8.57 13.51 -3.06
N LYS A 155 -9.43 14.44 -2.64
CA LYS A 155 -10.48 14.20 -1.64
C LYS A 155 -11.56 13.21 -2.09
N ASN A 156 -11.61 12.88 -3.38
CA ASN A 156 -12.52 11.91 -3.95
C ASN A 156 -11.92 10.51 -4.04
N LEU A 157 -10.64 10.33 -3.70
CA LEU A 157 -9.94 9.07 -3.82
C LEU A 157 -10.62 7.99 -2.97
N SER A 158 -11.08 6.94 -3.65
CA SER A 158 -11.76 5.79 -3.05
C SER A 158 -10.93 4.52 -3.09
N THR A 159 -10.04 4.40 -4.09
CA THR A 159 -9.14 3.26 -4.26
C THR A 159 -7.72 3.75 -4.50
N LEU A 160 -6.79 3.28 -3.67
CA LEU A 160 -5.35 3.51 -3.82
C LEU A 160 -4.60 2.19 -3.78
N LYS A 161 -3.93 1.85 -4.89
CA LYS A 161 -3.03 0.69 -4.98
C LYS A 161 -1.63 1.18 -5.32
N CYS A 162 -0.76 1.23 -4.30
CA CYS A 162 0.62 1.70 -4.41
C CYS A 162 1.63 0.66 -3.88
N GLN A 163 1.25 -0.62 -3.88
CA GLN A 163 2.14 -1.71 -3.45
C GLN A 163 3.33 -1.86 -4.39
N HIS A 164 4.41 -2.52 -3.89
CA HIS A 164 5.66 -2.71 -4.63
C HIS A 164 6.26 -1.39 -5.11
N ASN A 165 6.55 -0.51 -4.16
CA ASN A 165 7.23 0.77 -4.34
C ASN A 165 8.32 0.95 -3.26
N ARG A 166 8.81 2.18 -3.06
CA ARG A 166 9.85 2.52 -2.08
C ARG A 166 9.38 3.61 -1.11
N LEU A 167 8.07 3.70 -0.90
CA LEU A 167 7.47 4.74 -0.05
C LEU A 167 7.91 4.51 1.42
N ASN A 168 8.47 5.54 2.03
CA ASN A 168 8.80 5.57 3.45
C ASN A 168 7.75 6.29 4.30
N GLU A 169 6.88 7.07 3.66
CA GLU A 169 5.72 7.73 4.26
C GLU A 169 4.52 7.72 3.31
N LEU A 170 3.32 7.81 3.85
CA LEU A 170 2.07 7.92 3.10
C LEU A 170 1.05 8.76 3.88
N ASN A 171 0.74 9.97 3.39
CA ASN A 171 -0.18 10.88 4.03
C ASN A 171 -1.59 10.76 3.42
N LEU A 172 -2.53 10.21 4.18
CA LEU A 172 -3.91 9.93 3.77
C LEU A 172 -4.96 10.75 4.52
N LYS A 173 -4.55 11.76 5.31
CA LYS A 173 -5.45 12.52 6.20
C LYS A 173 -6.64 13.19 5.50
N ASP A 174 -6.49 13.55 4.22
CA ASP A 174 -7.51 14.27 3.45
C ASP A 174 -8.32 13.33 2.51
N ASN A 175 -8.01 12.02 2.50
CA ASN A 175 -8.65 11.03 1.64
C ASN A 175 -9.79 10.29 2.37
N GLU A 176 -10.75 11.04 2.93
CA GLU A 176 -11.84 10.51 3.77
C GLU A 176 -12.81 9.56 3.04
N LYS A 177 -12.76 9.51 1.71
CA LYS A 177 -13.58 8.62 0.88
C LYS A 177 -12.92 7.26 0.60
N LEU A 178 -11.69 7.06 1.08
CA LEU A 178 -10.92 5.84 0.80
C LEU A 178 -11.64 4.61 1.36
N THR A 179 -11.87 3.64 0.48
CA THR A 179 -12.52 2.36 0.80
C THR A 179 -11.58 1.17 0.65
N GLU A 180 -10.58 1.29 -0.22
CA GLU A 180 -9.58 0.26 -0.48
C GLU A 180 -8.18 0.89 -0.52
N LEU A 181 -7.27 0.38 0.31
CA LEU A 181 -5.86 0.75 0.34
C LEU A 181 -4.99 -0.50 0.25
N ASN A 182 -4.12 -0.56 -0.75
CA ASN A 182 -3.01 -1.48 -0.78
C ASN A 182 -1.69 -0.70 -0.86
N CYS A 183 -0.93 -0.69 0.24
CA CYS A 183 0.41 -0.10 0.33
C CYS A 183 1.46 -1.16 0.75
N SER A 184 1.22 -2.43 0.49
CA SER A 184 2.13 -3.54 0.81
C SER A 184 3.44 -3.41 0.05
N TYR A 185 4.49 -4.09 0.50
CA TYR A 185 5.82 -4.05 -0.15
C TYR A 185 6.32 -2.63 -0.37
N ASN A 186 6.41 -1.86 0.70
CA ASN A 186 7.01 -0.54 0.77
C ASN A 186 8.00 -0.46 1.95
N GLN A 187 8.38 0.73 2.36
CA GLN A 187 9.33 0.97 3.46
C GLN A 187 8.69 1.80 4.58
N LEU A 188 7.34 1.72 4.71
CA LEU A 188 6.59 2.48 5.71
C LEU A 188 6.97 2.04 7.12
N THR A 189 7.24 3.00 8.01
CA THR A 189 7.51 2.74 9.42
C THR A 189 6.30 3.01 10.32
N THR A 190 5.39 3.84 9.85
CA THR A 190 4.11 4.15 10.48
C THR A 190 3.01 4.20 9.43
N LEU A 191 1.76 3.94 9.81
CA LEU A 191 0.61 4.14 8.94
C LEU A 191 -0.58 4.64 9.77
N ASP A 192 -1.04 5.85 9.47
CA ASP A 192 -2.21 6.45 10.08
C ASP A 192 -3.37 6.49 9.08
N VAL A 193 -4.37 5.65 9.32
CA VAL A 193 -5.63 5.61 8.56
C VAL A 193 -6.83 6.07 9.39
N SER A 194 -6.60 6.73 10.53
CA SER A 194 -7.66 7.16 11.47
C SER A 194 -8.70 8.10 10.88
N LYS A 195 -8.37 8.80 9.78
CA LYS A 195 -9.29 9.68 9.04
C LYS A 195 -10.05 8.97 7.92
N ASN A 196 -9.70 7.73 7.61
CA ASN A 196 -10.27 6.98 6.49
C ASN A 196 -11.42 6.06 6.98
N ALA A 197 -12.43 6.62 7.64
CA ALA A 197 -13.51 5.88 8.31
C ALA A 197 -14.34 4.97 7.37
N LYS A 198 -14.24 5.16 6.06
CA LYS A 198 -14.91 4.33 5.04
C LYS A 198 -14.09 3.13 4.59
N LEU A 199 -12.87 2.96 5.12
CA LEU A 199 -11.96 1.90 4.70
C LEU A 199 -12.57 0.52 5.02
N ARG A 200 -12.55 -0.35 4.01
CA ARG A 200 -13.07 -1.73 4.06
C ARG A 200 -11.97 -2.76 3.88
N ILE A 201 -10.98 -2.43 3.06
CA ILE A 201 -9.84 -3.31 2.76
C ILE A 201 -8.57 -2.51 3.03
N LEU A 202 -7.73 -3.02 3.93
CA LEU A 202 -6.41 -2.50 4.21
C LEU A 202 -5.37 -3.61 4.06
N GLU A 203 -4.51 -3.46 3.05
CA GLU A 203 -3.36 -4.30 2.82
C GLU A 203 -2.09 -3.47 2.99
N CYS A 204 -1.32 -3.74 4.05
CA CYS A 204 -0.09 -3.03 4.37
C CYS A 204 1.06 -3.98 4.77
N TYR A 205 0.98 -5.24 4.35
CA TYR A 205 1.97 -6.27 4.67
C TYR A 205 3.31 -6.01 3.97
N ASN A 206 4.40 -6.63 4.47
CA ASN A 206 5.77 -6.40 3.98
C ASN A 206 6.15 -4.91 3.97
N ASN A 207 6.15 -4.32 5.16
CA ASN A 207 6.67 -2.99 5.47
C ASN A 207 7.51 -3.07 6.74
N SER A 208 7.81 -1.93 7.36
CA SER A 208 8.48 -1.84 8.66
C SER A 208 7.61 -1.15 9.71
N ILE A 209 6.27 -1.28 9.58
CA ILE A 209 5.30 -0.55 10.39
C ILE A 209 5.40 -1.02 11.85
N ALA A 210 5.78 -0.09 12.73
CA ALA A 210 5.75 -0.29 14.17
C ALA A 210 4.46 0.26 14.81
N GLU A 211 3.85 1.26 14.17
CA GLU A 211 2.61 1.89 14.61
C GLU A 211 1.57 1.91 13.49
N LEU A 212 0.44 1.22 13.71
CA LEU A 212 -0.72 1.21 12.83
C LEU A 212 -1.91 1.85 13.54
N ASN A 213 -2.26 3.07 13.15
CA ASN A 213 -3.38 3.80 13.74
C ASN A 213 -4.65 3.59 12.92
N LEU A 214 -5.55 2.74 13.41
CA LEU A 214 -6.86 2.45 12.79
C LEU A 214 -7.95 3.46 13.18
N GLY A 215 -7.74 4.27 14.22
CA GLY A 215 -8.73 5.22 14.72
C GLY A 215 -10.08 4.55 15.07
N ASP A 216 -11.16 5.12 14.53
CA ASP A 216 -12.52 4.62 14.74
C ASP A 216 -13.12 3.92 13.50
N ILE A 217 -12.29 3.27 12.68
CA ILE A 217 -12.77 2.53 11.52
C ILE A 217 -13.60 1.34 11.99
N THR A 218 -14.91 1.34 11.69
CA THR A 218 -15.82 0.26 12.07
C THR A 218 -16.14 -0.70 10.93
N ASN A 219 -15.91 -0.29 9.68
CA ASN A 219 -16.34 -1.00 8.48
C ASN A 219 -15.23 -1.85 7.82
N LEU A 220 -14.12 -2.07 8.52
CA LEU A 220 -13.02 -2.87 7.99
C LEU A 220 -13.43 -4.35 7.91
N TYR A 221 -13.30 -4.93 6.71
CA TYR A 221 -13.55 -6.35 6.45
C TYR A 221 -12.25 -7.15 6.39
N TRP A 222 -11.22 -6.58 5.77
CA TRP A 222 -9.92 -7.23 5.64
C TRP A 222 -8.81 -6.32 6.18
N LEU A 223 -8.00 -6.87 7.07
CA LEU A 223 -6.77 -6.28 7.55
C LEU A 223 -5.63 -7.26 7.33
N LEU A 224 -4.79 -6.98 6.32
CA LEU A 224 -3.63 -7.76 5.97
C LEU A 224 -2.38 -6.94 6.31
N CYS A 225 -1.82 -7.15 7.51
CA CYS A 225 -0.69 -6.41 8.05
C CYS A 225 0.49 -7.33 8.44
N ALA A 226 0.58 -8.50 7.82
CA ALA A 226 1.66 -9.45 8.05
C ALA A 226 3.04 -8.87 7.70
N THR A 227 4.09 -9.41 8.31
CA THR A 227 5.50 -9.02 8.05
C THR A 227 5.68 -7.51 8.22
N ASN A 228 5.58 -7.09 9.47
CA ASN A 228 5.77 -5.72 9.95
C ASN A 228 6.45 -5.76 11.33
N ASN A 229 6.53 -4.62 12.03
CA ASN A 229 7.16 -4.50 13.35
C ASN A 229 6.15 -4.19 14.46
N LEU A 230 4.86 -4.52 14.27
CA LEU A 230 3.82 -4.22 15.24
C LEU A 230 4.07 -4.95 16.58
N THR A 231 4.01 -4.23 17.68
CA THR A 231 4.13 -4.80 19.02
C THR A 231 2.78 -5.02 19.71
N GLU A 232 1.77 -4.26 19.29
CA GLU A 232 0.39 -4.42 19.71
C GLU A 232 -0.57 -4.11 18.54
N LEU A 233 -1.76 -4.67 18.62
CA LEU A 233 -2.82 -4.42 17.65
C LEU A 233 -4.17 -4.50 18.35
N ASP A 234 -4.96 -3.44 18.22
CA ASP A 234 -6.34 -3.40 18.72
C ASP A 234 -7.31 -3.28 17.55
N VAL A 235 -8.06 -4.35 17.30
CA VAL A 235 -9.11 -4.43 16.29
C VAL A 235 -10.52 -4.53 16.91
N SER A 236 -10.66 -4.20 18.21
CA SER A 236 -11.91 -4.36 18.95
C SER A 236 -13.07 -3.54 18.40
N LYS A 237 -12.78 -2.43 17.71
CA LYS A 237 -13.78 -1.56 17.06
C LYS A 237 -14.21 -2.05 15.68
N ASN A 238 -13.46 -2.95 15.04
CA ASN A 238 -13.68 -3.39 13.66
C ASN A 238 -14.67 -4.56 13.61
N LYS A 239 -15.95 -4.31 13.89
CA LYS A 239 -17.00 -5.32 14.11
C LYS A 239 -17.28 -6.24 12.92
N TYR A 240 -16.93 -5.80 11.73
CA TYR A 240 -17.19 -6.54 10.47
C TYR A 240 -15.94 -7.22 9.93
N LEU A 241 -14.86 -7.27 10.73
CA LEU A 241 -13.60 -7.86 10.30
C LEU A 241 -13.79 -9.36 10.08
N GLU A 242 -13.59 -9.81 8.84
CA GLU A 242 -13.69 -11.20 8.40
C GLU A 242 -12.33 -11.86 8.29
N GLN A 243 -11.29 -11.10 7.91
CA GLN A 243 -9.94 -11.60 7.75
C GLN A 243 -8.93 -10.70 8.48
N LEU A 244 -8.14 -11.30 9.35
CA LEU A 244 -7.02 -10.67 10.03
C LEU A 244 -5.75 -11.51 9.79
N HIS A 245 -4.82 -10.95 9.02
CA HIS A 245 -3.52 -11.54 8.77
C HIS A 245 -2.44 -10.64 9.39
N CYS A 246 -1.91 -11.03 10.55
CA CYS A 246 -0.84 -10.30 11.23
C CYS A 246 0.37 -11.20 11.57
N ARG A 247 0.60 -12.25 10.77
CA ARG A 247 1.79 -13.12 10.83
C ARG A 247 3.08 -12.29 10.81
N HIS A 248 4.14 -12.84 11.39
CA HIS A 248 5.49 -12.27 11.35
C HIS A 248 5.51 -10.79 11.73
N ASN A 249 5.05 -10.52 12.93
CA ASN A 249 5.16 -9.24 13.63
C ASN A 249 5.86 -9.46 15.00
N ASN A 250 5.84 -8.44 15.86
CA ASN A 250 6.38 -8.52 17.22
C ASN A 250 5.25 -8.44 18.26
N LEU A 251 4.03 -8.88 17.89
CA LEU A 251 2.85 -8.70 18.73
C LEU A 251 2.99 -9.43 20.06
N ARG A 252 2.91 -8.66 21.15
CA ARG A 252 2.78 -9.16 22.51
C ARG A 252 1.34 -9.08 23.00
N ARG A 253 0.55 -8.21 22.37
CA ARG A 253 -0.86 -7.99 22.70
C ARG A 253 -1.69 -7.85 21.43
N LEU A 254 -2.79 -8.63 21.38
CA LEU A 254 -3.82 -8.52 20.34
C LEU A 254 -5.19 -8.42 21.01
N VAL A 255 -5.93 -7.33 20.71
CA VAL A 255 -7.28 -7.13 21.22
C VAL A 255 -8.26 -7.29 20.08
N ILE A 256 -9.00 -8.41 20.10
CA ILE A 256 -9.98 -8.73 19.05
C ILE A 256 -11.35 -8.12 19.33
N GLY A 257 -11.73 -7.97 20.60
CA GLY A 257 -13.04 -7.43 20.99
C GLY A 257 -14.21 -8.30 20.53
N ASN A 258 -15.27 -7.71 19.99
CA ASN A 258 -16.50 -8.40 19.59
C ASN A 258 -16.58 -8.63 18.06
N ASN A 259 -15.51 -9.13 17.45
CA ASN A 259 -15.44 -9.43 16.00
C ASN A 259 -16.15 -10.74 15.67
N TYR A 260 -17.46 -10.78 15.71
CA TYR A 260 -18.26 -11.99 15.45
C TYR A 260 -18.22 -12.46 13.98
N SER A 261 -17.75 -11.60 13.08
CA SER A 261 -17.61 -11.93 11.65
C SER A 261 -16.30 -12.60 11.29
N LEU A 262 -15.32 -12.65 12.23
CA LEU A 262 -13.98 -13.13 11.97
C LEU A 262 -13.99 -14.62 11.57
N ARG A 263 -13.46 -14.91 10.37
CA ARG A 263 -13.38 -16.25 9.77
C ARG A 263 -11.96 -16.71 9.58
N THR A 264 -11.06 -15.77 9.32
CA THR A 264 -9.65 -16.06 9.07
C THR A 264 -8.79 -15.23 10.02
N LEU A 265 -7.96 -15.92 10.79
CA LEU A 265 -7.06 -15.33 11.77
C LEU A 265 -5.68 -15.98 11.67
N TYR A 266 -4.71 -15.24 11.18
CA TYR A 266 -3.34 -15.71 11.02
C TYR A 266 -2.38 -14.91 11.89
N LEU A 267 -1.75 -15.59 12.87
CA LEU A 267 -0.95 -15.02 13.96
C LEU A 267 0.48 -15.56 14.04
N GLU A 268 0.82 -16.55 13.24
CA GLU A 268 2.13 -17.19 13.24
C GLU A 268 3.29 -16.19 13.32
N GLY A 269 4.36 -16.54 14.04
CA GLY A 269 5.58 -15.73 14.12
C GLY A 269 5.40 -14.41 14.87
N ASN A 270 4.69 -14.44 15.98
CA ASN A 270 4.53 -13.32 16.92
C ASN A 270 5.07 -13.67 18.32
N HIS A 271 4.75 -12.88 19.32
CA HIS A 271 5.18 -13.04 20.73
C HIS A 271 3.99 -13.04 21.68
N LEU A 272 2.82 -13.49 21.22
CA LEU A 272 1.61 -13.51 22.01
C LEU A 272 1.72 -14.58 23.11
N THR A 273 1.46 -14.20 24.35
CA THR A 273 1.43 -15.08 25.51
C THR A 273 0.02 -15.52 25.89
N SER A 274 -0.99 -14.79 25.39
CA SER A 274 -2.39 -15.12 25.56
C SER A 274 -3.21 -14.64 24.37
N LEU A 275 -4.32 -15.32 24.08
CA LEU A 275 -5.27 -14.92 23.05
C LEU A 275 -6.68 -15.25 23.52
N ASP A 276 -7.51 -14.21 23.68
CA ASP A 276 -8.91 -14.40 24.05
C ASP A 276 -9.78 -14.51 22.80
N LEU A 277 -10.24 -15.73 22.55
CA LEU A 277 -11.19 -16.09 21.50
C LEU A 277 -12.56 -16.50 22.06
N TYR A 278 -12.78 -16.29 23.35
CA TYR A 278 -14.03 -16.66 24.00
C TYR A 278 -15.20 -15.84 23.42
N HIS A 279 -16.31 -16.50 23.13
CA HIS A 279 -17.48 -15.92 22.46
C HIS A 279 -17.28 -15.42 21.02
N LYS A 280 -16.23 -15.85 20.32
CA LYS A 280 -16.05 -15.50 18.90
C LYS A 280 -16.86 -16.41 17.98
N ALA A 281 -17.14 -15.90 16.77
CA ALA A 281 -17.65 -16.72 15.70
C ALA A 281 -16.67 -17.90 15.41
N LYS A 282 -17.18 -18.93 14.78
CA LYS A 282 -16.34 -20.04 14.33
C LYS A 282 -15.29 -19.50 13.36
N ILE A 283 -14.01 -19.54 13.76
CA ILE A 283 -12.88 -19.23 12.88
C ILE A 283 -12.63 -20.46 12.02
N ASP A 284 -12.74 -20.30 10.70
CA ASP A 284 -12.59 -21.39 9.75
C ASP A 284 -11.12 -21.65 9.40
N ASN A 285 -10.31 -20.58 9.37
CA ASN A 285 -8.88 -20.64 9.07
C ASN A 285 -8.10 -19.98 10.21
N PHE A 286 -7.32 -20.76 10.92
CA PHE A 286 -6.58 -20.30 12.08
C PHE A 286 -5.16 -20.85 12.10
N ASP A 287 -4.17 -19.99 12.28
CA ASP A 287 -2.85 -20.39 12.75
C ASP A 287 -2.41 -19.48 13.90
N TYR A 288 -1.71 -20.06 14.83
CA TYR A 288 -1.22 -19.36 16.02
C TYR A 288 0.27 -19.61 16.26
N LEU A 289 0.78 -20.78 15.90
CA LEU A 289 2.16 -21.21 16.18
C LEU A 289 3.08 -21.03 14.96
N PRO A 290 4.38 -20.78 15.19
CA PRO A 290 5.01 -20.59 16.51
C PRO A 290 4.79 -19.16 17.06
N GLN A 291 4.67 -19.09 18.39
CA GLN A 291 4.86 -17.85 19.14
C GLN A 291 6.19 -17.95 19.88
N SER A 292 6.94 -16.86 19.99
CA SER A 292 8.21 -16.84 20.71
C SER A 292 8.21 -15.73 21.75
N CYS A 293 8.82 -15.99 22.89
CA CYS A 293 9.16 -14.95 23.87
C CYS A 293 10.64 -15.10 24.27
N THR A 294 11.29 -13.99 24.51
CA THR A 294 12.65 -13.97 25.06
C THR A 294 12.53 -13.92 26.56
N ILE A 295 13.22 -14.83 27.24
CA ILE A 295 13.33 -14.84 28.69
C ILE A 295 14.80 -14.68 29.08
N ASP A 296 15.07 -13.86 30.09
CA ASP A 296 16.40 -13.74 30.67
C ASP A 296 16.63 -14.90 31.65
N VAL A 297 17.56 -15.78 31.30
CA VAL A 297 17.99 -16.87 32.15
C VAL A 297 19.10 -16.37 33.05
N LYS A 298 18.97 -16.56 34.37
CA LYS A 298 19.99 -16.19 35.35
C LYS A 298 21.25 -17.08 35.18
N GLU A 299 22.37 -16.63 35.74
CA GLU A 299 23.64 -17.37 35.67
C GLU A 299 23.56 -18.82 36.21
N ASP A 300 22.62 -19.08 37.14
CA ASP A 300 22.36 -20.40 37.71
C ASP A 300 21.49 -21.30 36.83
N GLY A 301 21.11 -20.82 35.63
CA GLY A 301 20.27 -21.56 34.71
C GLY A 301 18.76 -21.47 35.03
N THR A 302 18.35 -20.71 36.02
CA THR A 302 16.95 -20.50 36.38
C THR A 302 16.38 -19.22 35.73
N PHE A 303 15.07 -19.13 35.59
CA PHE A 303 14.37 -17.93 35.16
C PHE A 303 13.09 -17.77 36.00
N ASP A 304 12.68 -16.50 36.15
CA ASP A 304 11.49 -16.17 36.92
C ASP A 304 10.26 -16.11 36.01
N LEU A 305 9.33 -17.03 36.18
CA LEU A 305 8.07 -17.07 35.45
C LEU A 305 7.20 -15.83 35.63
N SER A 306 7.39 -15.11 36.78
CA SER A 306 6.67 -13.85 37.02
C SER A 306 7.18 -12.69 36.16
N SER A 307 8.36 -12.86 35.51
CA SER A 307 8.93 -11.90 34.57
C SER A 307 8.32 -12.02 33.16
N LEU A 308 7.53 -13.07 32.92
CA LEU A 308 6.82 -13.23 31.65
C LEU A 308 5.68 -12.21 31.53
N PRO A 309 5.33 -11.81 30.31
CA PRO A 309 4.31 -10.79 30.08
C PRO A 309 2.98 -11.10 30.78
N ASP A 310 2.26 -10.06 31.16
CA ASP A 310 0.93 -10.17 31.78
C ASP A 310 0.00 -11.07 30.96
N GLY A 311 -0.59 -12.08 31.63
CA GLY A 311 -1.47 -13.05 31.02
C GLY A 311 -0.82 -14.39 30.65
N PHE A 312 0.49 -14.58 30.88
CA PHE A 312 1.11 -15.89 30.76
C PHE A 312 0.63 -16.81 31.88
N ASP A 313 0.05 -17.93 31.49
CA ASP A 313 -0.39 -18.98 32.45
C ASP A 313 0.47 -20.24 32.26
N ALA A 314 1.50 -20.36 33.10
CA ALA A 314 2.41 -21.50 33.08
C ALA A 314 1.70 -22.85 33.27
N SER A 315 0.52 -22.88 33.88
CA SER A 315 -0.24 -24.10 34.11
C SER A 315 -0.84 -24.69 32.83
N LYS A 316 -1.00 -23.84 31.81
CA LYS A 316 -1.56 -24.21 30.49
C LYS A 316 -0.50 -24.48 29.42
N THR A 317 0.78 -24.37 29.78
CA THR A 317 1.89 -24.62 28.86
C THR A 317 2.22 -26.10 28.87
N THR A 318 2.11 -26.77 27.71
CA THR A 318 2.26 -28.21 27.60
C THR A 318 3.65 -28.67 27.17
N ASP A 319 4.36 -27.86 26.38
CA ASP A 319 5.65 -28.21 25.81
C ASP A 319 6.70 -27.12 26.06
N TRP A 320 7.81 -27.54 26.69
CA TRP A 320 8.97 -26.68 26.94
C TRP A 320 10.17 -27.26 26.18
N GLU A 321 10.62 -26.55 25.13
CA GLU A 321 11.87 -26.89 24.45
C GLU A 321 13.05 -26.22 25.18
N GLY A 322 14.02 -27.02 25.62
CA GLY A 322 15.27 -26.55 26.20
C GLY A 322 15.29 -26.32 27.71
N GLY A 323 14.21 -26.63 28.42
CA GLY A 323 14.15 -26.51 29.88
C GLY A 323 13.27 -27.57 30.51
N THR A 324 13.58 -27.94 31.77
CA THR A 324 12.69 -28.78 32.60
C THR A 324 11.98 -27.87 33.62
N ARG A 325 10.67 -28.08 33.79
CA ARG A 325 9.91 -27.43 34.83
C ARG A 325 10.23 -28.05 36.20
N ASP A 326 11.01 -27.36 37.04
CA ASP A 326 11.14 -27.73 38.45
C ASP A 326 10.01 -27.06 39.24
N GLY A 327 9.11 -27.86 39.71
CA GLY A 327 7.91 -27.69 40.48
C GLY A 327 7.61 -26.32 41.14
N ASN A 328 6.61 -25.72 40.80
CA ASN A 328 5.46 -24.97 41.26
C ASN A 328 4.90 -24.10 40.18
#